data_29b5632262679d1e9dbb2a81507cd5da
#
_entry.id   29b5632262679d1e9dbb2a81507cd5da
#
_cell.length_a   1.000
_cell.length_b   1.000
_cell.length_c   1.000
_cell.angle_alpha   90.00
_cell.angle_beta   90.00
_cell.angle_gamma   90.00
#
_symmetry.space_group_name_H-M   'P 1'
#
loop_
_entity.id
_entity.type
_entity.pdbx_description
1 polymer ?
#
loop_
_entity_poly.entity_id
_entity_poly.type
_entity_poly.pdbx_seq_one_letter_code
_entity_poly.pdbx_strand_id
1 'polypeptide(L)'
;PGSGYTSYLWQDSSTNQLYYTGESGTFLVRLVNSSYSCSYAISEVTVHPLPLVDLGQDTVLFASQTLTLDAYDPNFSFYSWSTGDITPTITVDGQSGDLFVWVKVTDINGCENSDSINIGAADYSKLRIPAAFTPNGDGVNDKWEFPAPYQGQDLRGYINNISVKVFNRWGKMVWKHDGLYQPWNGKDIGGRELPMDSYHYIIVFTVGDKKYEYKGSVTIVR
;
A
#
# COMPACT_ATOMS: atom_id res chain seq x y z
N PRO A 1 -1.90 -45.19 -6.64
CA PRO A 1 -2.01 -46.52 -7.22
C PRO A 1 -3.43 -46.76 -7.76
N GLY A 2 -3.54 -47.54 -8.85
CA GLY A 2 -4.81 -47.81 -9.52
C GLY A 2 -5.80 -48.57 -8.65
N SER A 3 -7.08 -48.61 -9.08
CA SER A 3 -8.11 -49.43 -8.48
C SER A 3 -7.85 -50.93 -8.75
N GLY A 4 -8.16 -51.80 -7.79
CA GLY A 4 -8.00 -53.26 -7.95
C GLY A 4 -7.09 -53.89 -6.89
N TYR A 5 -6.59 -53.10 -5.97
CA TYR A 5 -5.85 -53.61 -4.79
C TYR A 5 -6.72 -53.52 -3.55
N THR A 6 -6.55 -54.50 -2.66
CA THR A 6 -7.32 -54.61 -1.40
C THR A 6 -6.63 -53.94 -0.24
N SER A 7 -5.30 -53.75 -0.29
CA SER A 7 -4.56 -52.98 0.70
C SER A 7 -3.33 -52.30 0.12
N TYR A 8 -2.95 -51.23 0.77
CA TYR A 8 -1.80 -50.39 0.49
C TYR A 8 -0.96 -50.27 1.75
N LEU A 9 0.34 -50.20 1.60
CA LEU A 9 1.29 -49.92 2.70
C LEU A 9 2.41 -49.05 2.14
N TRP A 10 2.40 -47.78 2.49
CA TRP A 10 3.43 -46.84 2.12
C TRP A 10 4.67 -46.96 3.01
N GLN A 11 5.75 -46.34 2.60
CA GLN A 11 7.05 -46.37 3.30
C GLN A 11 6.99 -45.80 4.72
N ASP A 12 6.01 -44.91 5.01
CA ASP A 12 5.75 -44.35 6.34
C ASP A 12 4.76 -45.20 7.18
N SER A 13 4.42 -46.39 6.72
CA SER A 13 3.42 -47.28 7.31
C SER A 13 1.97 -46.86 7.19
N SER A 14 1.67 -45.77 6.44
CA SER A 14 0.29 -45.40 6.13
C SER A 14 -0.34 -46.41 5.15
N THR A 15 -1.69 -46.55 5.24
CA THR A 15 -2.43 -47.59 4.52
C THR A 15 -3.52 -47.05 3.58
N ASN A 16 -3.59 -45.73 3.40
CA ASN A 16 -4.56 -45.09 2.50
C ASN A 16 -4.23 -45.40 1.04
N GLN A 17 -5.24 -45.42 0.18
CA GLN A 17 -5.07 -45.54 -1.26
C GLN A 17 -4.31 -44.33 -1.86
N LEU A 18 -4.51 -43.14 -1.28
CA LEU A 18 -3.82 -41.90 -1.67
C LEU A 18 -2.79 -41.54 -0.61
N TYR A 19 -1.63 -41.12 -1.07
CA TYR A 19 -0.54 -40.58 -0.25
C TYR A 19 -0.32 -39.13 -0.65
N TYR A 20 -0.28 -38.23 0.32
CA TYR A 20 -0.04 -36.80 0.12
C TYR A 20 1.34 -36.45 0.68
N THR A 21 2.14 -35.78 -0.11
CA THR A 21 3.46 -35.29 0.29
C THR A 21 3.65 -33.83 -0.09
N GLY A 22 4.35 -33.08 0.75
CA GLY A 22 4.88 -31.75 0.47
C GLY A 22 6.38 -31.75 0.18
N GLU A 23 7.00 -32.94 0.06
CA GLU A 23 8.44 -33.10 -0.14
C GLU A 23 8.73 -33.82 -1.46
N SER A 24 9.81 -33.40 -2.13
CA SER A 24 10.33 -34.13 -3.29
C SER A 24 10.99 -35.45 -2.84
N GLY A 25 10.82 -36.49 -3.63
CA GLY A 25 11.44 -37.77 -3.32
C GLY A 25 10.87 -38.94 -4.06
N THR A 26 11.43 -40.11 -3.77
CA THR A 26 10.96 -41.38 -4.30
C THR A 26 10.05 -42.04 -3.26
N PHE A 27 8.84 -42.36 -3.66
CA PHE A 27 7.82 -42.92 -2.77
C PHE A 27 7.53 -44.36 -3.19
N LEU A 28 7.57 -45.27 -2.18
CA LEU A 28 7.35 -46.69 -2.36
C LEU A 28 6.02 -47.10 -1.71
N VAL A 29 5.21 -47.86 -2.43
CA VAL A 29 4.01 -48.48 -1.89
C VAL A 29 4.02 -50.00 -2.16
N ARG A 30 3.71 -50.78 -1.15
CA ARG A 30 3.41 -52.21 -1.26
C ARG A 30 1.91 -52.35 -1.49
N LEU A 31 1.56 -53.12 -2.51
CA LEU A 31 0.19 -53.35 -2.96
C LEU A 31 -0.17 -54.83 -2.78
N VAL A 32 -1.39 -55.09 -2.31
CA VAL A 32 -1.93 -56.44 -2.18
C VAL A 32 -3.27 -56.51 -2.95
N ASN A 33 -3.41 -57.47 -3.82
CA ASN A 33 -4.64 -57.72 -4.55
C ASN A 33 -5.57 -58.74 -3.85
N SER A 34 -6.75 -58.97 -4.40
CA SER A 34 -7.74 -59.91 -3.89
C SER A 34 -7.28 -61.36 -3.88
N SER A 35 -6.23 -61.71 -4.63
CA SER A 35 -5.61 -63.04 -4.65
C SER A 35 -4.42 -63.14 -3.69
N TYR A 36 -4.23 -62.16 -2.78
CA TYR A 36 -3.11 -62.06 -1.83
C TYR A 36 -1.71 -62.00 -2.49
N SER A 37 -1.64 -61.67 -3.77
CA SER A 37 -0.37 -61.39 -4.45
C SER A 37 0.11 -60.01 -4.07
N CYS A 38 1.40 -59.90 -3.74
CA CYS A 38 2.08 -58.63 -3.40
C CYS A 38 2.86 -58.10 -4.59
N SER A 39 2.75 -56.78 -4.81
CA SER A 39 3.59 -56.04 -5.72
C SER A 39 4.05 -54.74 -5.07
N TYR A 40 5.05 -54.11 -5.68
CA TYR A 40 5.54 -52.81 -5.24
C TYR A 40 5.40 -51.81 -6.40
N ALA A 41 5.05 -50.58 -6.09
CA ALA A 41 5.10 -49.48 -7.02
C ALA A 41 5.99 -48.40 -6.45
N ILE A 42 6.74 -47.74 -7.32
CA ILE A 42 7.63 -46.63 -7.01
C ILE A 42 7.11 -45.43 -7.82
N SER A 43 7.08 -44.28 -7.19
CA SER A 43 6.77 -42.98 -7.85
C SER A 43 7.79 -41.94 -7.42
N GLU A 44 8.35 -41.26 -8.38
CA GLU A 44 9.15 -40.05 -8.12
C GLU A 44 8.22 -38.84 -8.12
N VAL A 45 8.34 -38.00 -7.10
CA VAL A 45 7.60 -36.76 -6.95
C VAL A 45 8.60 -35.62 -6.86
N THR A 46 8.40 -34.59 -7.67
CA THR A 46 9.13 -33.33 -7.58
C THR A 46 8.14 -32.27 -7.07
N VAL A 47 8.48 -31.64 -5.96
CA VAL A 47 7.74 -30.52 -5.41
C VAL A 47 8.51 -29.24 -5.77
N HIS A 48 7.85 -28.33 -6.43
CA HIS A 48 8.39 -27.02 -6.78
C HIS A 48 7.93 -25.99 -5.76
N PRO A 49 8.80 -25.06 -5.33
CA PRO A 49 8.37 -23.94 -4.47
C PRO A 49 7.39 -23.06 -5.24
N LEU A 50 6.52 -22.39 -4.51
CA LEU A 50 5.64 -21.39 -5.13
C LEU A 50 6.46 -20.23 -5.69
N PRO A 51 6.05 -19.67 -6.84
CA PRO A 51 6.68 -18.48 -7.40
C PRO A 51 6.60 -17.32 -6.40
N LEU A 52 7.66 -16.54 -6.26
CA LEU A 52 7.72 -15.38 -5.39
C LEU A 52 7.41 -14.13 -6.22
N VAL A 53 6.29 -13.48 -5.96
CA VAL A 53 5.89 -12.21 -6.56
C VAL A 53 5.62 -11.19 -5.47
N ASP A 54 6.11 -9.95 -5.64
CA ASP A 54 5.99 -8.84 -4.68
C ASP A 54 5.78 -7.54 -5.46
N LEU A 55 4.64 -6.90 -5.28
CA LEU A 55 4.28 -5.60 -5.88
C LEU A 55 4.72 -4.42 -5.01
N GLY A 56 5.32 -4.69 -3.85
CA GLY A 56 5.73 -3.68 -2.90
C GLY A 56 4.63 -3.24 -1.93
N GLN A 57 4.90 -2.15 -1.22
CA GLN A 57 4.01 -1.65 -0.17
C GLN A 57 2.89 -0.77 -0.76
N ASP A 58 1.75 -0.74 -0.06
CA ASP A 58 0.65 0.18 -0.33
C ASP A 58 1.18 1.62 -0.47
N THR A 59 0.67 2.34 -1.46
CA THR A 59 1.16 3.67 -1.82
C THR A 59 0.02 4.63 -2.17
N VAL A 60 0.37 5.88 -2.43
CA VAL A 60 -0.58 6.93 -2.82
C VAL A 60 -0.06 7.65 -4.07
N LEU A 61 -0.92 7.83 -5.05
CA LEU A 61 -0.63 8.59 -6.27
C LEU A 61 -1.43 9.89 -6.31
N PHE A 62 -0.81 10.92 -6.87
CA PHE A 62 -1.51 12.14 -7.27
C PHE A 62 -2.07 11.97 -8.68
N ALA A 63 -3.11 12.75 -9.01
CA ALA A 63 -3.79 12.65 -10.30
C ALA A 63 -2.87 12.76 -11.54
N SER A 64 -1.71 13.43 -11.41
CA SER A 64 -0.72 13.57 -12.48
C SER A 64 0.39 12.52 -12.47
N GLN A 65 0.38 11.60 -11.49
CA GLN A 65 1.40 10.58 -11.34
C GLN A 65 0.96 9.26 -11.92
N THR A 66 1.93 8.51 -12.41
CA THR A 66 1.77 7.12 -12.81
C THR A 66 2.71 6.24 -12.00
N LEU A 67 2.30 5.00 -11.78
CA LEU A 67 3.10 3.95 -11.14
C LEU A 67 3.18 2.76 -12.09
N THR A 68 4.39 2.31 -12.38
CA THR A 68 4.58 1.03 -13.06
C THR A 68 4.72 -0.06 -12.01
N LEU A 69 3.83 -1.03 -12.06
CA LEU A 69 3.91 -2.26 -11.29
C LEU A 69 4.63 -3.30 -12.14
N ASP A 70 5.65 -3.91 -11.56
CA ASP A 70 6.51 -4.89 -12.25
C ASP A 70 6.47 -6.21 -11.48
N ALA A 71 5.92 -7.23 -12.11
CA ALA A 71 5.88 -8.61 -11.61
C ALA A 71 6.82 -9.52 -12.38
N TYR A 72 7.75 -8.97 -13.19
CA TYR A 72 8.61 -9.76 -14.06
C TYR A 72 9.54 -10.68 -13.27
N ASP A 73 9.55 -11.94 -13.64
CA ASP A 73 10.58 -12.92 -13.30
C ASP A 73 10.82 -13.82 -14.54
N PRO A 74 12.08 -14.19 -14.88
CA PRO A 74 12.39 -15.03 -16.04
C PRO A 74 11.80 -16.45 -15.94
N ASN A 75 11.43 -16.90 -14.75
CA ASN A 75 10.81 -18.21 -14.53
C ASN A 75 9.27 -18.15 -14.61
N PHE A 76 8.67 -16.99 -14.82
CA PHE A 76 7.22 -16.89 -14.95
C PHE A 76 6.81 -17.05 -16.42
N SER A 77 5.81 -17.90 -16.64
CA SER A 77 5.27 -18.24 -17.96
C SER A 77 3.97 -17.49 -18.26
N PHE A 78 3.25 -17.02 -17.25
CA PHE A 78 1.96 -16.35 -17.43
C PHE A 78 1.68 -15.32 -16.30
N TYR A 79 1.00 -14.24 -16.69
CA TYR A 79 0.56 -13.15 -15.81
C TYR A 79 -0.93 -12.90 -16.02
N SER A 80 -1.64 -12.59 -14.93
CA SER A 80 -3.05 -12.19 -14.96
C SER A 80 -3.26 -11.10 -13.93
N TRP A 81 -3.57 -9.88 -14.38
CA TRP A 81 -3.81 -8.72 -13.53
C TRP A 81 -5.30 -8.49 -13.30
N SER A 82 -5.64 -7.84 -12.18
CA SER A 82 -7.00 -7.38 -11.88
C SER A 82 -7.55 -6.40 -12.93
N THR A 83 -6.68 -5.74 -13.67
CA THR A 83 -7.00 -4.82 -14.78
C THR A 83 -7.38 -5.56 -16.07
N GLY A 84 -7.15 -6.87 -16.14
CA GLY A 84 -7.33 -7.69 -17.34
C GLY A 84 -6.08 -7.81 -18.20
N ASP A 85 -4.99 -7.15 -17.84
CA ASP A 85 -3.71 -7.26 -18.53
C ASP A 85 -3.06 -8.62 -18.28
N ILE A 86 -2.20 -9.05 -19.24
CA ILE A 86 -1.45 -10.31 -19.21
C ILE A 86 0.05 -10.08 -19.41
N THR A 87 0.51 -8.85 -19.34
CA THR A 87 1.91 -8.44 -19.49
C THR A 87 2.66 -8.54 -18.16
N PRO A 88 4.00 -8.70 -18.18
CA PRO A 88 4.80 -8.72 -16.95
C PRO A 88 4.69 -7.44 -16.12
N THR A 89 4.43 -6.31 -16.79
CA THR A 89 4.31 -4.98 -16.17
C THR A 89 3.03 -4.30 -16.60
N ILE A 90 2.46 -3.49 -15.70
CA ILE A 90 1.35 -2.59 -16.01
C ILE A 90 1.65 -1.18 -15.47
N THR A 91 0.97 -0.19 -16.03
CA THR A 91 1.05 1.19 -15.51
C THR A 91 -0.35 1.64 -15.07
N VAL A 92 -0.43 2.15 -13.86
CA VAL A 92 -1.64 2.73 -13.26
C VAL A 92 -1.43 4.22 -13.00
N ASP A 93 -2.50 5.01 -12.98
CA ASP A 93 -2.46 6.44 -12.73
C ASP A 93 -3.29 6.84 -11.50
N GLY A 94 -2.97 8.00 -10.92
CA GLY A 94 -3.69 8.55 -9.77
C GLY A 94 -5.05 9.18 -10.10
N GLN A 95 -5.49 9.20 -11.36
CA GLN A 95 -6.78 9.79 -11.76
C GLN A 95 -7.94 8.84 -11.52
N SER A 96 -7.68 7.54 -11.49
CA SER A 96 -8.70 6.49 -11.40
C SER A 96 -9.34 6.36 -9.99
N GLY A 97 -8.94 7.17 -9.02
CA GLY A 97 -9.35 7.03 -7.62
C GLY A 97 -8.53 5.96 -6.89
N ASP A 98 -9.06 5.51 -5.73
CA ASP A 98 -8.42 4.43 -4.99
C ASP A 98 -8.50 3.12 -5.77
N LEU A 99 -7.37 2.45 -5.94
CA LEU A 99 -7.26 1.21 -6.69
C LEU A 99 -6.78 0.07 -5.78
N PHE A 100 -7.38 -1.09 -5.93
CA PHE A 100 -6.87 -2.36 -5.44
C PHE A 100 -6.40 -3.18 -6.64
N VAL A 101 -5.10 -3.36 -6.76
CA VAL A 101 -4.48 -4.07 -7.89
C VAL A 101 -3.86 -5.36 -7.38
N TRP A 102 -4.13 -6.46 -8.05
CA TRP A 102 -3.48 -7.73 -7.81
C TRP A 102 -2.95 -8.32 -9.11
N VAL A 103 -1.94 -9.14 -8.98
CA VAL A 103 -1.40 -10.00 -10.05
C VAL A 103 -1.38 -11.44 -9.58
N LYS A 104 -1.75 -12.36 -10.47
CA LYS A 104 -1.51 -13.79 -10.35
C LYS A 104 -0.47 -14.18 -11.39
N VAL A 105 0.57 -14.87 -10.95
CA VAL A 105 1.65 -15.37 -11.79
C VAL A 105 1.64 -16.89 -11.83
N THR A 106 2.07 -17.47 -12.95
CA THR A 106 2.29 -18.92 -13.10
C THR A 106 3.73 -19.11 -13.52
N ASP A 107 4.47 -19.98 -12.87
CA ASP A 107 5.84 -20.31 -13.23
C ASP A 107 5.93 -21.34 -14.37
N ILE A 108 7.15 -21.66 -14.79
CA ILE A 108 7.43 -22.67 -15.85
C ILE A 108 7.05 -24.10 -15.43
N ASN A 109 6.85 -24.36 -14.14
CA ASN A 109 6.43 -25.64 -13.58
C ASN A 109 4.90 -25.73 -13.42
N GLY A 110 4.18 -24.64 -13.70
CA GLY A 110 2.73 -24.53 -13.54
C GLY A 110 2.28 -24.20 -12.12
N CYS A 111 3.20 -23.81 -11.22
CA CYS A 111 2.84 -23.34 -9.87
C CYS A 111 2.34 -21.89 -9.95
N GLU A 112 1.29 -21.59 -9.15
CA GLU A 112 0.67 -20.26 -9.13
C GLU A 112 0.87 -19.57 -7.78
N ASN A 113 1.05 -18.26 -7.82
CA ASN A 113 0.99 -17.39 -6.64
C ASN A 113 0.47 -16.00 -7.04
N SER A 114 0.11 -15.19 -6.05
CA SER A 114 -0.43 -13.85 -6.27
C SER A 114 0.03 -12.89 -5.20
N ASP A 115 0.11 -11.62 -5.58
CA ASP A 115 0.31 -10.50 -4.67
C ASP A 115 -0.62 -9.33 -5.02
N SER A 116 -0.79 -8.39 -4.10
CA SER A 116 -1.70 -7.26 -4.26
C SER A 116 -1.19 -6.00 -3.57
N ILE A 117 -1.54 -4.85 -4.12
CA ILE A 117 -1.20 -3.53 -3.61
C ILE A 117 -2.44 -2.62 -3.59
N ASN A 118 -2.60 -1.85 -2.50
CA ASN A 118 -3.55 -0.75 -2.45
C ASN A 118 -2.86 0.55 -2.88
N ILE A 119 -3.46 1.24 -3.84
CA ILE A 119 -2.98 2.51 -4.37
C ILE A 119 -4.05 3.56 -4.10
N GLY A 120 -3.80 4.43 -3.12
CA GLY A 120 -4.69 5.53 -2.79
C GLY A 120 -4.58 6.68 -3.77
N ALA A 121 -5.68 7.36 -4.07
CA ALA A 121 -5.67 8.62 -4.83
C ALA A 121 -5.63 9.81 -3.88
N ALA A 122 -4.56 10.59 -3.90
CA ALA A 122 -4.43 11.77 -3.06
C ALA A 122 -5.31 12.91 -3.57
N ASP A 123 -6.34 13.25 -2.83
CA ASP A 123 -7.22 14.39 -3.11
C ASP A 123 -7.05 15.50 -2.06
N TYR A 124 -6.18 16.45 -2.34
CA TYR A 124 -6.00 17.61 -1.46
C TYR A 124 -7.22 18.54 -1.39
N SER A 125 -8.23 18.40 -2.26
CA SER A 125 -9.45 19.20 -2.14
C SER A 125 -10.23 18.91 -0.85
N LYS A 126 -9.98 17.76 -0.25
CA LYS A 126 -10.58 17.31 1.02
C LYS A 126 -9.69 17.55 2.25
N LEU A 127 -8.56 18.24 2.10
CA LEU A 127 -7.66 18.53 3.21
C LEU A 127 -8.41 19.35 4.29
N ARG A 128 -8.45 18.83 5.52
CA ARG A 128 -9.04 19.52 6.65
C ARG A 128 -7.99 20.40 7.33
N ILE A 129 -8.16 21.71 7.21
CA ILE A 129 -7.32 22.68 7.91
C ILE A 129 -7.86 22.84 9.34
N PRO A 130 -7.06 22.63 10.41
CA PRO A 130 -7.52 22.78 11.78
C PRO A 130 -8.02 24.22 12.06
N ALA A 131 -9.17 24.31 12.74
CA ALA A 131 -9.79 25.60 13.08
C ALA A 131 -9.23 26.24 14.35
N ALA A 132 -8.42 25.51 15.13
CA ALA A 132 -7.81 26.00 16.36
C ALA A 132 -6.53 25.22 16.68
N PHE A 133 -5.67 25.83 17.53
CA PHE A 133 -4.50 25.19 18.11
C PHE A 133 -4.14 25.89 19.44
N THR A 134 -3.31 25.23 20.26
CA THR A 134 -3.03 25.64 21.65
C THR A 134 -1.53 25.80 21.91
N PRO A 135 -0.89 26.91 21.45
CA PRO A 135 0.55 27.11 21.63
C PRO A 135 0.89 27.47 23.08
N ASN A 136 0.75 26.51 24.01
CA ASN A 136 1.01 26.65 25.44
C ASN A 136 2.27 25.94 25.91
N GLY A 137 2.94 25.17 25.02
CA GLY A 137 4.20 24.47 25.30
C GLY A 137 4.05 23.12 26.00
N ASP A 138 2.84 22.53 26.01
CA ASP A 138 2.58 21.21 26.62
C ASP A 138 2.90 20.04 25.69
N GLY A 139 3.27 20.30 24.44
CA GLY A 139 3.57 19.31 23.42
C GLY A 139 2.37 18.82 22.63
N VAL A 140 1.15 19.31 22.93
CA VAL A 140 -0.09 18.91 22.25
C VAL A 140 -0.70 20.10 21.53
N ASN A 141 -0.87 20.00 20.22
CA ASN A 141 -1.42 21.07 19.37
C ASN A 141 -0.71 22.44 19.50
N ASP A 142 0.55 22.46 19.89
CA ASP A 142 1.36 23.69 20.04
C ASP A 142 1.59 24.41 18.71
N LYS A 143 1.34 23.73 17.61
CA LYS A 143 1.52 24.26 16.26
C LYS A 143 0.26 24.04 15.43
N TRP A 144 -0.06 25.04 14.64
CA TRP A 144 -1.09 24.91 13.63
C TRP A 144 -0.50 24.21 12.42
N GLU A 145 -0.87 22.95 12.29
CA GLU A 145 -0.34 22.09 11.23
C GLU A 145 -1.46 21.29 10.56
N PHE A 146 -1.23 20.91 9.32
CA PHE A 146 -2.20 20.11 8.59
C PHE A 146 -2.10 18.66 9.06
N PRO A 147 -3.21 17.99 9.34
CA PRO A 147 -3.18 16.58 9.64
C PRO A 147 -2.65 15.78 8.42
N ALA A 148 -2.05 14.62 8.66
CA ALA A 148 -1.73 13.66 7.61
C ALA A 148 -3.03 13.21 6.95
N PRO A 149 -3.30 13.58 5.68
CA PRO A 149 -4.68 13.57 5.17
C PRO A 149 -5.17 12.24 4.64
N TYR A 150 -4.31 11.22 4.49
CA TYR A 150 -4.73 10.01 3.81
C TYR A 150 -4.13 8.74 4.42
N GLN A 151 -4.99 7.83 4.90
CA GLN A 151 -4.66 6.46 5.38
C GLN A 151 -3.37 6.33 6.19
N GLY A 152 -3.04 7.35 7.02
CA GLY A 152 -1.82 7.37 7.84
C GLY A 152 -0.54 7.80 7.10
N GLN A 153 -0.58 8.09 5.81
CA GLN A 153 0.57 8.60 5.07
C GLN A 153 0.70 10.13 5.22
N ASP A 154 1.91 10.59 5.50
CA ASP A 154 2.22 12.02 5.61
C ASP A 154 2.42 12.64 4.22
N LEU A 155 1.36 13.20 3.66
CA LEU A 155 1.40 13.86 2.36
C LEU A 155 2.09 15.25 2.40
N ARG A 156 2.52 15.73 3.57
CA ARG A 156 3.21 17.04 3.69
C ARG A 156 4.49 17.10 2.89
N GLY A 157 5.20 15.97 2.76
CA GLY A 157 6.41 15.85 1.94
C GLY A 157 6.20 16.08 0.44
N TYR A 158 4.97 15.99 -0.05
CA TYR A 158 4.61 16.20 -1.46
C TYR A 158 4.13 17.62 -1.76
N ILE A 159 3.89 18.43 -0.71
CA ILE A 159 3.50 19.84 -0.86
C ILE A 159 4.76 20.67 -1.08
N ASN A 160 5.01 21.01 -2.32
CA ASN A 160 6.09 21.91 -2.72
C ASN A 160 5.55 23.33 -2.88
N ASN A 161 6.38 24.34 -2.58
CA ASN A 161 6.07 25.75 -2.79
C ASN A 161 4.73 26.19 -2.15
N ILE A 162 4.55 25.86 -0.87
CA ILE A 162 3.43 26.36 -0.10
C ILE A 162 3.62 27.84 0.23
N SER A 163 2.56 28.63 0.08
CA SER A 163 2.45 29.99 0.59
C SER A 163 1.33 30.06 1.60
N VAL A 164 1.67 30.42 2.84
CA VAL A 164 0.70 30.64 3.92
C VAL A 164 0.76 32.09 4.35
N LYS A 165 -0.40 32.74 4.43
CA LYS A 165 -0.55 34.11 4.94
C LYS A 165 -1.61 34.11 6.03
N VAL A 166 -1.29 34.72 7.19
CA VAL A 166 -2.21 34.85 8.32
C VAL A 166 -2.42 36.32 8.63
N PHE A 167 -3.68 36.69 8.83
CA PHE A 167 -4.13 38.06 9.06
C PHE A 167 -4.93 38.15 10.35
N ASN A 168 -4.80 39.25 11.06
CA ASN A 168 -5.66 39.55 12.17
C ASN A 168 -7.06 40.03 11.69
N ARG A 169 -7.99 40.28 12.64
CA ARG A 169 -9.38 40.70 12.37
C ARG A 169 -9.49 42.03 11.59
N TRP A 170 -8.43 42.84 11.58
CA TRP A 170 -8.37 44.09 10.82
C TRP A 170 -7.73 43.97 9.44
N GLY A 171 -7.44 42.72 9.00
CA GLY A 171 -6.84 42.48 7.70
C GLY A 171 -5.32 42.74 7.65
N LYS A 172 -4.68 43.05 8.79
CA LYS A 172 -3.21 43.19 8.85
C LYS A 172 -2.56 41.83 8.85
N MET A 173 -1.62 41.57 7.93
CA MET A 173 -0.83 40.36 7.90
C MET A 173 0.06 40.29 9.14
N VAL A 174 -0.06 39.22 9.92
CA VAL A 174 0.68 38.96 11.15
C VAL A 174 1.76 37.91 10.98
N TRP A 175 1.56 36.97 10.06
CA TRP A 175 2.54 35.92 9.75
C TRP A 175 2.45 35.53 8.27
N LYS A 176 3.59 35.10 7.73
CA LYS A 176 3.67 34.48 6.40
C LYS A 176 4.77 33.45 6.35
N HIS A 177 4.59 32.47 5.52
CA HIS A 177 5.62 31.48 5.16
C HIS A 177 5.49 31.14 3.68
N ASP A 178 6.63 31.08 2.98
CA ASP A 178 6.73 30.66 1.60
C ASP A 178 7.85 29.61 1.49
N GLY A 179 7.64 28.52 0.74
CA GLY A 179 8.65 27.49 0.50
C GLY A 179 8.18 26.08 0.92
N LEU A 180 9.03 25.34 1.63
CA LEU A 180 8.67 24.02 2.16
C LEU A 180 7.68 24.15 3.29
N TYR A 181 6.81 23.15 3.46
CA TYR A 181 5.81 23.15 4.51
C TYR A 181 6.41 23.39 5.91
N GLN A 182 5.91 24.39 6.61
CA GLN A 182 6.27 24.70 7.99
C GLN A 182 5.04 25.01 8.83
N PRO A 183 4.83 24.33 9.97
CA PRO A 183 3.75 24.64 10.89
C PRO A 183 3.90 26.03 11.54
N TRP A 184 2.78 26.71 11.77
CA TRP A 184 2.76 27.99 12.48
C TRP A 184 2.63 27.78 13.98
N ASN A 185 3.45 28.48 14.77
CA ASN A 185 3.52 28.38 16.23
C ASN A 185 2.77 29.53 16.97
N GLY A 186 1.94 30.31 16.28
CA GLY A 186 1.17 31.40 16.89
C GLY A 186 1.96 32.67 17.18
N LYS A 187 3.15 32.84 16.57
CA LYS A 187 3.96 34.04 16.68
C LYS A 187 3.85 34.92 15.43
N ASP A 188 4.05 36.23 15.60
CA ASP A 188 4.11 37.15 14.49
C ASP A 188 5.43 37.05 13.70
N ILE A 189 5.55 37.82 12.61
CA ILE A 189 6.76 37.88 11.77
C ILE A 189 8.02 38.26 12.60
N GLY A 190 7.84 39.02 13.68
CA GLY A 190 8.91 39.44 14.58
C GLY A 190 9.20 38.44 15.70
N GLY A 191 8.55 37.26 15.72
CA GLY A 191 8.72 36.22 16.74
C GLY A 191 7.98 36.48 18.05
N ARG A 192 7.12 37.49 18.15
CA ARG A 192 6.32 37.80 19.35
C ARG A 192 5.06 36.96 19.36
N GLU A 193 4.65 36.51 20.53
CA GLU A 193 3.39 35.77 20.69
C GLU A 193 2.20 36.65 20.36
N LEU A 194 1.31 36.06 19.59
CA LEU A 194 0.02 36.68 19.25
C LEU A 194 -1.02 36.38 20.32
N PRO A 195 -1.94 37.29 20.62
CA PRO A 195 -3.00 37.07 21.62
C PRO A 195 -3.97 35.97 21.18
N MET A 196 -4.71 35.43 22.17
CA MET A 196 -5.88 34.57 21.89
C MET A 196 -6.89 35.37 21.07
N ASP A 197 -7.10 34.94 19.85
CA ASP A 197 -8.03 35.55 18.89
C ASP A 197 -8.25 34.60 17.70
N SER A 198 -9.19 34.98 16.84
CA SER A 198 -9.40 34.31 15.56
C SER A 198 -8.65 35.07 14.46
N TYR A 199 -7.84 34.35 13.70
CA TYR A 199 -7.02 34.85 12.61
C TYR A 199 -7.50 34.29 11.28
N HIS A 200 -7.52 35.10 10.24
CA HIS A 200 -7.85 34.64 8.88
C HIS A 200 -6.62 34.13 8.17
N TYR A 201 -6.76 33.10 7.38
CA TYR A 201 -5.66 32.57 6.60
C TYR A 201 -5.97 32.43 5.11
N ILE A 202 -4.91 32.51 4.31
CA ILE A 202 -4.89 32.09 2.91
C ILE A 202 -3.72 31.13 2.76
N ILE A 203 -4.00 29.92 2.28
CA ILE A 203 -3.01 28.90 1.98
C ILE A 203 -3.08 28.59 0.50
N VAL A 204 -1.94 28.61 -0.17
CA VAL A 204 -1.82 28.26 -1.59
C VAL A 204 -0.65 27.30 -1.73
N PHE A 205 -0.84 26.19 -2.41
CA PHE A 205 0.24 25.27 -2.77
C PHE A 205 -0.06 24.54 -4.09
N THR A 206 0.96 23.92 -4.66
CA THR A 206 0.85 23.08 -5.85
C THR A 206 1.29 21.66 -5.53
N VAL A 207 0.60 20.69 -6.13
CA VAL A 207 0.99 19.29 -6.14
C VAL A 207 0.88 18.79 -7.58
N GLY A 208 2.00 18.36 -8.15
CA GLY A 208 2.09 18.19 -9.59
C GLY A 208 1.73 19.50 -10.29
N ASP A 209 0.84 19.46 -11.25
CA ASP A 209 0.37 20.63 -12.02
C ASP A 209 -0.87 21.30 -11.40
N LYS A 210 -1.43 20.75 -10.33
CA LYS A 210 -2.67 21.24 -9.74
C LYS A 210 -2.41 22.20 -8.58
N LYS A 211 -3.03 23.39 -8.66
CA LYS A 211 -3.00 24.41 -7.61
C LYS A 211 -4.19 24.24 -6.67
N TYR A 212 -3.91 24.33 -5.37
CA TYR A 212 -4.90 24.29 -4.30
C TYR A 212 -4.88 25.62 -3.53
N GLU A 213 -6.06 26.12 -3.19
CA GLU A 213 -6.23 27.36 -2.43
C GLU A 213 -7.27 27.14 -1.33
N TYR A 214 -6.89 27.47 -0.08
CA TYR A 214 -7.75 27.41 1.08
C TYR A 214 -7.82 28.75 1.77
N LYS A 215 -9.02 29.12 2.19
CA LYS A 215 -9.30 30.32 2.98
C LYS A 215 -10.16 29.97 4.18
N GLY A 216 -9.88 30.55 5.31
CA GLY A 216 -10.66 30.27 6.51
C GLY A 216 -10.15 31.05 7.72
N SER A 217 -10.51 30.54 8.89
CA SER A 217 -10.08 31.11 10.17
C SER A 217 -9.43 30.03 11.03
N VAL A 218 -8.46 30.45 11.82
CA VAL A 218 -7.82 29.64 12.86
C VAL A 218 -7.80 30.41 14.16
N THR A 219 -8.13 29.78 15.26
CA THR A 219 -8.18 30.40 16.60
C THR A 219 -6.99 29.95 17.44
N ILE A 220 -6.28 30.91 18.01
CA ILE A 220 -5.28 30.66 19.05
C ILE A 220 -6.02 30.56 20.39
N VAL A 221 -5.84 29.43 21.09
CA VAL A 221 -6.35 29.17 22.44
C VAL A 221 -5.14 28.89 23.35
N ARG A 222 -5.15 29.39 24.59
CA ARG A 222 -4.10 29.10 25.59
C ARG A 222 -4.71 28.78 26.94
#